data_529e00e799611fd5e134750ba187fce9
#
_entry.id   529e00e799611fd5e134750ba187fce9
#
_cell.length_a   1.000
_cell.length_b   1.000
_cell.length_c   1.000
_cell.angle_alpha   90.00
_cell.angle_beta   90.00
_cell.angle_gamma   90.00
#
_symmetry.space_group_name_H-M   'P 1'
#
loop_
_entity.id
_entity.type
_entity.pdbx_description
1 polymer ?
#
loop_
_entity_poly.entity_id
_entity_poly.type
_entity_poly.pdbx_seq_one_letter_code
_entity_poly.pdbx_strand_id
1 'polypeptide(L)'
;SLVLGILMGLMILLGIRYSRNELIYRTAGQFLGQLAGWVVCMTVMVWAICVGLDALGRGWPEIRDFQFGKFLPVNSYQKRTQARREKDCEDQGSSRDVESQGRESKQRAAKNLDLGTWLKWMFLSWCVYLPVFLAVYPGIYSYDASAQLLQFYGKLPLTTHHPLIHTLYLGLCMKIAGRLFHTYQAGMALYALSQSFFMSAVFSLCLCRMKARRAPRWLCVASWMFWILNPYLTVFSFVTTKDVLFGAFFLLSFDTACCLVEDPEHFWRGMCQKKEDLDKERELDKEKNLNETGSQKKVGKTGDWLLFFVSVLFMCLFRNQGIYVFLFFVLAACLFLRKKVYCKNRFIMASLLVAALWYVLSGPIPTAFGVGKGDAREMLCVPMQQLARMYHEVPEKLTPEEKEYIETLIDPQALSEYVRVNADPVKNGFHTEVMQADIGRFVRTWAEIGKRHPGIYLDSFLMGNWGYWYMGDSQYWISYILYDGAYL
;
A
#
# COMPACT_ATOMS: atom_id res chain seq x y z
N SER A 1 22.10 -2.82 7.50
CA SER A 1 22.61 -3.03 6.12
C SER A 1 22.46 -4.48 5.66
N LEU A 2 22.82 -5.49 6.48
CA LEU A 2 22.81 -6.90 6.08
C LEU A 2 21.44 -7.38 5.58
N VAL A 3 20.34 -7.16 6.35
CA VAL A 3 18.97 -7.59 5.97
C VAL A 3 18.55 -6.96 4.65
N LEU A 4 18.79 -5.66 4.47
CA LEU A 4 18.47 -4.96 3.23
C LEU A 4 19.35 -5.45 2.08
N GLY A 5 20.64 -5.73 2.32
CA GLY A 5 21.56 -6.31 1.35
C GLY A 5 21.12 -7.71 0.89
N ILE A 6 20.63 -8.55 1.81
CA ILE A 6 20.07 -9.88 1.47
C ILE A 6 18.84 -9.72 0.58
N LEU A 7 17.89 -8.85 0.95
CA LEU A 7 16.66 -8.64 0.16
C LEU A 7 16.99 -8.08 -1.23
N MET A 8 17.81 -7.05 -1.32
CA MET A 8 18.20 -6.44 -2.60
C MET A 8 19.00 -7.42 -3.48
N GLY A 9 19.96 -8.14 -2.88
CA GLY A 9 20.75 -9.13 -3.60
C GLY A 9 19.90 -10.24 -4.17
N LEU A 10 18.92 -10.74 -3.38
CA LEU A 10 17.95 -11.74 -3.82
C LEU A 10 17.08 -11.22 -4.97
N MET A 11 16.49 -10.05 -4.83
CA MET A 11 15.62 -9.47 -5.86
C MET A 11 16.34 -9.25 -7.18
N ILE A 12 17.55 -8.67 -7.15
CA ILE A 12 18.34 -8.40 -8.35
C ILE A 12 18.77 -9.71 -9.02
N LEU A 13 19.30 -10.67 -8.25
CA LEU A 13 19.72 -11.96 -8.80
C LEU A 13 18.56 -12.70 -9.45
N LEU A 14 17.40 -12.79 -8.76
CA LEU A 14 16.19 -13.42 -9.31
C LEU A 14 15.73 -12.72 -10.58
N GLY A 15 15.70 -11.38 -10.58
CA GLY A 15 15.32 -10.60 -11.74
C GLY A 15 16.20 -10.88 -12.96
N ILE A 16 17.53 -10.85 -12.79
CA ILE A 16 18.50 -11.14 -13.86
C ILE A 16 18.32 -12.58 -14.37
N ARG A 17 18.16 -13.55 -13.48
CA ARG A 17 18.00 -14.96 -13.88
C ARG A 17 16.71 -15.19 -14.62
N TYR A 18 15.59 -14.63 -14.16
CA TYR A 18 14.32 -14.79 -14.84
C TYR A 18 14.29 -14.08 -16.20
N SER A 19 14.97 -12.94 -16.35
CA SER A 19 15.12 -12.29 -17.66
C SER A 19 15.92 -13.15 -18.66
N ARG A 20 16.78 -14.06 -18.15
CA ARG A 20 17.50 -15.05 -18.96
C ARG A 20 16.80 -16.41 -19.05
N ASN A 21 15.57 -16.53 -18.56
CA ASN A 21 14.84 -17.81 -18.50
C ASN A 21 15.52 -18.88 -17.62
N GLU A 22 16.39 -18.49 -16.68
CA GLU A 22 17.10 -19.39 -15.78
C GLU A 22 16.28 -19.61 -14.50
N LEU A 23 15.66 -20.76 -14.37
CA LEU A 23 14.77 -21.10 -13.25
C LEU A 23 15.54 -21.67 -12.06
N ILE A 24 15.13 -21.33 -10.83
CA ILE A 24 15.82 -21.76 -9.59
C ILE A 24 15.84 -23.29 -9.49
N TYR A 25 14.73 -23.96 -9.76
CA TYR A 25 14.63 -25.40 -9.60
C TYR A 25 15.55 -26.19 -10.55
N ARG A 26 15.99 -25.60 -11.67
CA ARG A 26 16.94 -26.22 -12.62
C ARG A 26 18.40 -25.99 -12.24
N THR A 27 18.69 -24.91 -11.52
CA THR A 27 20.07 -24.45 -11.30
C THR A 27 20.32 -24.00 -9.85
N ALA A 28 19.71 -24.71 -8.88
CA ALA A 28 19.72 -24.31 -7.46
C ALA A 28 21.16 -24.14 -6.89
N GLY A 29 22.11 -25.02 -7.25
CA GLY A 29 23.48 -24.92 -6.77
C GLY A 29 24.20 -23.65 -7.26
N GLN A 30 24.02 -23.30 -8.53
CA GLN A 30 24.56 -22.06 -9.10
C GLN A 30 23.89 -20.83 -8.50
N PHE A 31 22.56 -20.91 -8.25
CA PHE A 31 21.81 -19.86 -7.62
C PHE A 31 22.37 -19.49 -6.24
N LEU A 32 22.60 -20.47 -5.39
CA LEU A 32 23.14 -20.25 -4.03
C LEU A 32 24.52 -19.60 -4.07
N GLY A 33 25.41 -20.03 -4.98
CA GLY A 33 26.73 -19.44 -5.15
C GLY A 33 26.68 -17.97 -5.61
N GLN A 34 25.83 -17.66 -6.59
CA GLN A 34 25.63 -16.29 -7.06
C GLN A 34 24.94 -15.41 -6.01
N LEU A 35 23.98 -15.97 -5.25
CA LEU A 35 23.29 -15.23 -4.19
C LEU A 35 24.28 -14.73 -3.14
N ALA A 36 25.23 -15.56 -2.71
CA ALA A 36 26.24 -15.15 -1.74
C ALA A 36 27.02 -13.92 -2.25
N GLY A 37 27.47 -13.93 -3.51
CA GLY A 37 28.15 -12.79 -4.13
C GLY A 37 27.28 -11.52 -4.17
N TRP A 38 26.02 -11.63 -4.63
CA TRP A 38 25.10 -10.49 -4.69
C TRP A 38 24.75 -9.94 -3.31
N VAL A 39 24.57 -10.80 -2.31
CA VAL A 39 24.30 -10.37 -0.93
C VAL A 39 25.47 -9.57 -0.38
N VAL A 40 26.73 -10.02 -0.61
CA VAL A 40 27.92 -9.27 -0.20
C VAL A 40 27.96 -7.91 -0.89
N CYS A 41 27.85 -7.87 -2.23
CA CYS A 41 27.87 -6.63 -2.99
C CYS A 41 26.80 -5.62 -2.51
N MET A 42 25.55 -6.08 -2.37
CA MET A 42 24.46 -5.21 -1.94
C MET A 42 24.59 -4.78 -0.48
N THR A 43 25.10 -5.64 0.40
CA THR A 43 25.38 -5.27 1.80
C THR A 43 26.45 -4.20 1.89
N VAL A 44 27.53 -4.33 1.11
CA VAL A 44 28.60 -3.32 1.04
C VAL A 44 28.06 -2.00 0.46
N MET A 45 27.26 -2.06 -0.61
CA MET A 45 26.65 -0.87 -1.21
C MET A 45 25.73 -0.15 -0.22
N VAL A 46 24.83 -0.86 0.45
CA VAL A 46 23.94 -0.29 1.47
C VAL A 46 24.75 0.28 2.65
N TRP A 47 25.79 -0.43 3.07
CA TRP A 47 26.68 0.06 4.12
C TRP A 47 27.39 1.36 3.68
N ALA A 48 27.95 1.41 2.47
CA ALA A 48 28.61 2.61 1.94
C ALA A 48 27.65 3.80 1.83
N ILE A 49 26.38 3.57 1.40
CA ILE A 49 25.33 4.60 1.38
C ILE A 49 25.05 5.09 2.80
N CYS A 50 24.90 4.19 3.77
CA CYS A 50 24.66 4.57 5.17
C CYS A 50 25.81 5.38 5.75
N VAL A 51 27.08 4.98 5.47
CA VAL A 51 28.29 5.71 5.90
C VAL A 51 28.35 7.07 5.21
N GLY A 52 28.06 7.14 3.91
CA GLY A 52 28.01 8.39 3.15
C GLY A 52 26.96 9.36 3.70
N LEU A 53 25.77 8.87 3.99
CA LEU A 53 24.70 9.66 4.60
C LEU A 53 25.06 10.14 6.03
N ASP A 54 25.75 9.30 6.81
CA ASP A 54 26.25 9.67 8.14
C ASP A 54 27.37 10.71 8.08
N ALA A 55 28.27 10.61 7.07
CA ALA A 55 29.32 11.59 6.79
C ALA A 55 28.72 12.94 6.35
N LEU A 56 27.72 12.92 5.44
CA LEU A 56 26.98 14.12 5.03
C LEU A 56 26.23 14.73 6.23
N GLY A 57 25.64 13.87 7.09
CA GLY A 57 24.97 14.33 8.31
C GLY A 57 25.90 15.01 9.32
N ARG A 58 27.19 14.63 9.34
CA ARG A 58 28.19 15.32 10.18
C ARG A 58 28.58 16.71 9.65
N GLY A 59 28.53 16.87 8.34
CA GLY A 59 28.78 18.17 7.70
C GLY A 59 27.58 19.13 7.72
N TRP A 60 26.37 18.62 7.89
CA TRP A 60 25.13 19.39 7.87
C TRP A 60 24.29 19.10 9.12
N PRO A 61 24.16 20.09 10.05
CA PRO A 61 23.44 19.90 11.32
C PRO A 61 21.99 19.45 11.13
N GLU A 62 21.32 19.87 10.04
CA GLU A 62 19.94 19.49 9.73
C GLU A 62 19.80 17.98 9.41
N ILE A 63 20.86 17.34 8.90
CA ILE A 63 20.88 15.89 8.63
C ILE A 63 21.22 15.12 9.91
N ARG A 64 22.09 15.70 10.77
CA ARG A 64 22.50 15.08 12.05
C ARG A 64 21.32 14.84 12.99
N ASP A 65 20.31 15.73 12.97
CA ASP A 65 19.12 15.61 13.80
C ASP A 65 18.09 14.62 13.24
N PHE A 66 18.29 14.14 11.99
CA PHE A 66 17.48 13.11 11.37
C PHE A 66 18.07 11.72 11.65
N GLN A 67 17.59 11.08 12.70
CA GLN A 67 18.04 9.74 13.08
C GLN A 67 17.27 8.67 12.28
N PHE A 68 17.88 8.13 11.23
CA PHE A 68 17.39 6.93 10.53
C PHE A 68 17.21 5.71 11.46
N GLY A 69 17.90 5.69 12.59
CA GLY A 69 17.86 4.61 13.59
C GLY A 69 16.59 4.52 14.43
N LYS A 70 15.68 5.50 14.37
CA LYS A 70 14.40 5.42 15.10
C LYS A 70 13.40 4.40 14.53
N PHE A 71 13.63 3.91 13.32
CA PHE A 71 12.82 2.86 12.70
C PHE A 71 13.20 1.43 13.12
N LEU A 72 14.31 1.25 13.83
CA LEU A 72 14.72 -0.03 14.38
C LEU A 72 14.61 -0.01 15.92
N PRO A 73 14.15 -1.09 16.58
CA PRO A 73 14.03 -1.13 18.04
C PRO A 73 15.42 -1.19 18.68
N VAL A 74 15.96 -0.04 19.04
CA VAL A 74 17.28 0.04 19.70
C VAL A 74 17.11 0.37 21.18
N ASN A 75 17.13 -0.67 22.00
CA ASN A 75 17.16 -0.58 23.47
C ASN A 75 18.44 0.10 24.02
N SER A 76 19.46 0.32 23.22
CA SER A 76 20.75 0.89 23.66
C SER A 76 20.80 2.41 23.64
N TYR A 77 19.93 3.08 22.89
CA TYR A 77 19.98 4.53 22.72
C TYR A 77 19.29 5.29 23.88
N GLN A 78 18.22 4.74 24.44
CA GLN A 78 17.56 5.35 25.60
C GLN A 78 18.48 5.45 26.80
N LYS A 79 19.34 4.44 27.06
CA LYS A 79 20.31 4.46 28.15
C LYS A 79 21.39 5.53 27.98
N ARG A 80 21.87 5.79 26.77
CA ARG A 80 22.89 6.83 26.52
C ARG A 80 22.33 8.26 26.60
N THR A 81 21.10 8.46 26.18
CA THR A 81 20.44 9.80 26.21
C THR A 81 20.03 10.12 27.66
N GLN A 82 19.67 9.13 28.45
CA GLN A 82 19.35 9.30 29.87
C GLN A 82 20.62 9.59 30.71
N ALA A 83 21.71 8.86 30.48
CA ALA A 83 23.00 9.10 31.15
C ALA A 83 23.64 10.46 30.79
N ARG A 84 23.38 10.97 29.58
CA ARG A 84 23.79 12.35 29.16
C ARG A 84 22.91 13.43 29.79
N ARG A 85 21.61 13.18 29.93
CA ARG A 85 20.68 14.08 30.62
C ARG A 85 20.97 14.19 32.10
N GLU A 86 21.36 13.09 32.74
CA GLU A 86 21.72 13.07 34.18
C GLU A 86 23.01 13.83 34.46
N LYS A 87 24.02 13.77 33.58
CA LYS A 87 25.25 14.55 33.68
C LYS A 87 25.09 16.04 33.44
N ASP A 88 24.18 16.42 32.52
CA ASP A 88 23.88 17.83 32.22
C ASP A 88 22.94 18.46 33.25
N CYS A 89 22.31 17.67 34.14
CA CYS A 89 21.41 18.16 35.21
C CYS A 89 22.11 18.61 36.47
N GLU A 90 23.37 18.19 36.70
CA GLU A 90 24.12 18.57 37.92
C GLU A 90 24.71 20.00 37.85
N ASP A 91 24.84 20.62 36.67
CA ASP A 91 25.64 21.85 36.53
C ASP A 91 24.89 23.19 36.34
N GLN A 92 23.55 23.22 36.26
CA GLN A 92 22.84 24.52 36.09
C GLN A 92 21.43 24.53 36.71
N GLY A 93 21.30 25.10 37.87
CA GLY A 93 20.02 25.42 38.49
C GLY A 93 19.42 26.70 37.92
N SER A 94 18.08 26.77 37.81
CA SER A 94 17.23 27.97 37.81
C SER A 94 16.85 28.70 36.51
N SER A 95 17.54 28.54 35.38
CA SER A 95 17.10 29.20 34.10
C SER A 95 16.34 28.27 33.15
N ARG A 96 16.17 27.01 33.52
CA ARG A 96 15.73 25.91 32.62
C ARG A 96 14.22 25.77 32.48
N ASP A 97 13.44 26.20 33.44
CA ASP A 97 11.99 25.95 33.43
C ASP A 97 11.27 26.82 32.36
N VAL A 98 11.75 28.04 32.09
CA VAL A 98 11.18 28.90 31.04
C VAL A 98 11.60 28.45 29.62
N GLU A 99 12.85 27.96 29.50
CA GLU A 99 13.36 27.47 28.22
C GLU A 99 12.81 26.08 27.84
N SER A 100 12.55 25.20 28.83
CA SER A 100 11.89 23.90 28.62
C SER A 100 10.42 24.07 28.25
N GLN A 101 9.68 24.96 28.87
CA GLN A 101 8.30 25.27 28.50
C GLN A 101 8.22 25.92 27.12
N GLY A 102 9.15 26.81 26.77
CA GLY A 102 9.26 27.39 25.43
C GLY A 102 9.64 26.36 24.36
N ARG A 103 10.43 25.34 24.69
CA ARG A 103 10.76 24.22 23.78
C ARG A 103 9.61 23.23 23.64
N GLU A 104 8.88 22.94 24.71
CA GLU A 104 7.69 22.07 24.66
C GLU A 104 6.54 22.72 23.91
N SER A 105 6.29 24.02 24.07
CA SER A 105 5.27 24.74 23.32
C SER A 105 5.62 24.83 21.82
N LYS A 106 6.90 25.09 21.46
CA LYS A 106 7.38 25.01 20.07
C LYS A 106 7.33 23.58 19.51
N GLN A 107 7.52 22.59 20.35
CA GLN A 107 7.44 21.17 19.97
C GLN A 107 5.98 20.72 19.73
N ARG A 108 5.03 21.26 20.51
CA ARG A 108 3.57 21.05 20.30
C ARG A 108 3.06 21.81 19.07
N ALA A 109 3.53 23.01 18.82
CA ALA A 109 3.16 23.80 17.62
C ALA A 109 3.65 23.13 16.31
N ALA A 110 4.81 22.45 16.33
CA ALA A 110 5.35 21.73 15.19
C ALA A 110 4.59 20.41 14.87
N LYS A 111 3.79 19.89 15.81
CA LYS A 111 2.99 18.65 15.62
C LYS A 111 1.64 18.91 14.94
N ASN A 112 1.18 20.15 14.87
CA ASN A 112 -0.10 20.47 14.21
C ASN A 112 0.09 20.50 12.70
N LEU A 113 -0.81 19.82 11.97
CA LEU A 113 -0.88 19.89 10.52
C LEU A 113 -1.14 21.37 10.13
N ASP A 114 -0.14 22.01 9.54
CA ASP A 114 -0.31 23.35 8.98
C ASP A 114 -1.09 23.24 7.66
N LEU A 115 -2.37 23.57 7.72
CA LEU A 115 -3.29 23.53 6.58
C LEU A 115 -2.75 24.33 5.39
N GLY A 116 -2.13 25.49 5.65
CA GLY A 116 -1.53 26.32 4.60
C GLY A 116 -0.37 25.61 3.90
N THR A 117 0.52 24.96 4.66
CA THR A 117 1.61 24.16 4.11
C THR A 117 1.08 22.96 3.33
N TRP A 118 0.06 22.27 3.83
CA TRP A 118 -0.57 21.14 3.14
C TRP A 118 -1.20 21.56 1.80
N LEU A 119 -2.01 22.60 1.79
CA LEU A 119 -2.62 23.14 0.57
C LEU A 119 -1.57 23.65 -0.42
N LYS A 120 -0.49 24.26 0.05
CA LYS A 120 0.63 24.69 -0.81
C LYS A 120 1.27 23.51 -1.55
N TRP A 121 1.65 22.45 -0.85
CA TRP A 121 2.25 21.27 -1.48
C TRP A 121 1.28 20.57 -2.45
N MET A 122 0.01 20.48 -2.06
CA MET A 122 -1.04 19.93 -2.91
C MET A 122 -1.20 20.73 -4.20
N PHE A 123 -1.29 22.06 -4.10
CA PHE A 123 -1.41 22.94 -5.26
C PHE A 123 -0.17 22.88 -6.17
N LEU A 124 1.04 22.90 -5.60
CA LEU A 124 2.28 22.75 -6.37
C LEU A 124 2.35 21.41 -7.12
N SER A 125 1.95 20.32 -6.47
CA SER A 125 1.89 19.00 -7.11
C SER A 125 0.91 19.01 -8.26
N TRP A 126 -0.24 19.63 -8.06
CA TRP A 126 -1.28 19.73 -9.08
C TRP A 126 -0.87 20.58 -10.28
N CYS A 127 -0.12 21.67 -10.06
CA CYS A 127 0.46 22.48 -11.15
C CYS A 127 1.40 21.64 -12.03
N VAL A 128 2.16 20.69 -11.46
CA VAL A 128 3.02 19.79 -12.23
C VAL A 128 2.22 18.70 -12.95
N TYR A 129 1.12 18.24 -12.36
CA TYR A 129 0.25 17.23 -12.95
C TYR A 129 -0.61 17.77 -14.10
N LEU A 130 -0.94 19.06 -14.08
CA LEU A 130 -1.82 19.67 -15.09
C LEU A 130 -1.31 19.54 -16.54
N PRO A 131 -0.03 19.82 -16.86
CA PRO A 131 0.48 19.57 -18.22
C PRO A 131 0.36 18.10 -18.66
N VAL A 132 0.59 17.16 -17.73
CA VAL A 132 0.44 15.72 -18.02
C VAL A 132 -1.02 15.39 -18.27
N PHE A 133 -1.95 15.90 -17.47
CA PHE A 133 -3.38 15.74 -17.69
C PHE A 133 -3.81 16.28 -19.06
N LEU A 134 -3.33 17.46 -19.44
CA LEU A 134 -3.66 18.05 -20.74
C LEU A 134 -3.12 17.20 -21.90
N ALA A 135 -1.95 16.57 -21.73
CA ALA A 135 -1.37 15.67 -22.73
C ALA A 135 -2.16 14.36 -22.88
N VAL A 136 -2.80 13.88 -21.83
CA VAL A 136 -3.57 12.62 -21.82
C VAL A 136 -5.09 12.85 -21.70
N TYR A 137 -5.54 14.10 -21.94
CA TYR A 137 -6.97 14.46 -21.83
C TYR A 137 -7.86 13.54 -22.68
N PRO A 138 -8.99 13.08 -22.14
CA PRO A 138 -9.62 13.36 -20.85
C PRO A 138 -9.14 12.44 -19.70
N GLY A 139 -8.15 11.64 -19.92
CA GLY A 139 -7.58 10.63 -19.04
C GLY A 139 -7.22 9.37 -19.83
N ILE A 140 -6.64 8.39 -19.16
CA ILE A 140 -6.23 7.12 -19.77
C ILE A 140 -7.24 6.04 -19.38
N TYR A 141 -7.85 5.43 -20.39
CA TYR A 141 -8.87 4.42 -20.23
C TYR A 141 -8.24 3.03 -20.06
N SER A 142 -8.48 2.36 -18.94
CA SER A 142 -8.07 0.97 -18.76
C SER A 142 -9.16 0.02 -19.27
N TYR A 143 -8.78 -1.15 -19.77
CA TYR A 143 -9.74 -2.13 -20.30
C TYR A 143 -10.76 -2.63 -19.26
N ASP A 144 -10.40 -2.71 -17.97
CA ASP A 144 -11.32 -3.03 -16.88
C ASP A 144 -12.47 -2.00 -16.77
N ALA A 145 -12.19 -0.75 -17.07
CA ALA A 145 -13.16 0.34 -16.96
C ALA A 145 -14.33 0.18 -17.92
N SER A 146 -14.12 -0.43 -19.10
CA SER A 146 -15.20 -0.70 -20.06
C SER A 146 -16.24 -1.64 -19.46
N ALA A 147 -15.81 -2.77 -18.90
CA ALA A 147 -16.70 -3.71 -18.25
C ALA A 147 -17.46 -3.07 -17.06
N GLN A 148 -16.75 -2.29 -16.24
CA GLN A 148 -17.36 -1.57 -15.11
C GLN A 148 -18.43 -0.56 -15.54
N LEU A 149 -18.20 0.20 -16.63
CA LEU A 149 -19.17 1.14 -17.13
C LEU A 149 -20.39 0.44 -17.77
N LEU A 150 -20.17 -0.64 -18.51
CA LEU A 150 -21.27 -1.45 -19.04
C LEU A 150 -22.11 -2.04 -17.89
N GLN A 151 -21.48 -2.46 -16.79
CA GLN A 151 -22.19 -2.89 -15.57
C GLN A 151 -22.96 -1.73 -14.92
N PHE A 152 -22.34 -0.57 -14.75
CA PHE A 152 -22.98 0.60 -14.15
C PHE A 152 -24.22 1.07 -14.92
N TYR A 153 -24.19 1.00 -16.27
CA TYR A 153 -25.30 1.36 -17.14
C TYR A 153 -26.29 0.20 -17.39
N GLY A 154 -26.10 -0.95 -16.73
CA GLY A 154 -27.02 -2.09 -16.84
C GLY A 154 -26.96 -2.84 -18.18
N LYS A 155 -25.93 -2.61 -19.00
CA LYS A 155 -25.70 -3.37 -20.24
C LYS A 155 -25.04 -4.73 -20.00
N LEU A 156 -24.35 -4.88 -18.87
CA LEU A 156 -23.84 -6.15 -18.34
C LEU A 156 -24.38 -6.36 -16.92
N PRO A 157 -24.52 -7.61 -16.47
CA PRO A 157 -24.86 -7.91 -15.08
C PRO A 157 -23.84 -7.30 -14.13
N LEU A 158 -24.33 -6.59 -13.10
CA LEU A 158 -23.45 -6.04 -12.07
C LEU A 158 -22.92 -7.19 -11.20
N THR A 159 -21.62 -7.27 -11.03
CA THR A 159 -20.95 -8.31 -10.24
C THR A 159 -19.90 -7.71 -9.30
N THR A 160 -19.51 -8.47 -8.28
CA THR A 160 -18.40 -8.11 -7.37
C THR A 160 -17.03 -8.53 -7.90
N HIS A 161 -16.91 -8.87 -9.18
CA HIS A 161 -15.62 -9.17 -9.84
C HIS A 161 -14.65 -7.99 -9.71
N HIS A 162 -15.14 -6.78 -10.05
CA HIS A 162 -14.46 -5.55 -9.71
C HIS A 162 -15.00 -4.96 -8.40
N PRO A 163 -14.19 -4.25 -7.59
CA PRO A 163 -14.67 -3.58 -6.40
C PRO A 163 -15.84 -2.64 -6.72
N LEU A 164 -17.00 -2.91 -6.12
CA LEU A 164 -18.25 -2.20 -6.45
C LEU A 164 -18.11 -0.68 -6.20
N ILE A 165 -17.40 -0.28 -5.15
CA ILE A 165 -17.17 1.15 -4.86
C ILE A 165 -16.46 1.85 -6.00
N HIS A 166 -15.50 1.20 -6.69
CA HIS A 166 -14.82 1.78 -7.83
C HIS A 166 -15.73 1.87 -9.05
N THR A 167 -16.52 0.82 -9.32
CA THR A 167 -17.53 0.82 -10.41
C THR A 167 -18.54 1.95 -10.21
N LEU A 168 -19.05 2.13 -8.98
CA LEU A 168 -19.97 3.21 -8.66
C LEU A 168 -19.32 4.59 -8.76
N TYR A 169 -18.10 4.74 -8.29
CA TYR A 169 -17.35 6.01 -8.35
C TYR A 169 -17.11 6.44 -9.81
N LEU A 170 -16.59 5.53 -10.63
CA LEU A 170 -16.36 5.78 -12.05
C LEU A 170 -17.67 6.13 -12.76
N GLY A 171 -18.69 5.28 -12.59
CA GLY A 171 -20.00 5.50 -13.20
C GLY A 171 -20.68 6.80 -12.74
N LEU A 172 -20.51 7.18 -11.47
CA LEU A 172 -21.04 8.43 -10.94
C LEU A 172 -20.37 9.65 -11.55
N CYS A 173 -19.04 9.63 -11.74
CA CYS A 173 -18.29 10.67 -12.45
C CYS A 173 -18.82 10.84 -13.87
N MET A 174 -19.02 9.73 -14.59
CA MET A 174 -19.58 9.75 -15.95
C MET A 174 -21.01 10.31 -15.98
N LYS A 175 -21.86 9.88 -15.04
CA LYS A 175 -23.26 10.31 -14.96
C LYS A 175 -23.40 11.80 -14.59
N ILE A 176 -22.61 12.30 -13.63
CA ILE A 176 -22.65 13.71 -13.20
C ILE A 176 -22.17 14.61 -14.35
N ALA A 177 -20.97 14.35 -14.88
CA ALA A 177 -20.39 15.19 -15.90
C ALA A 177 -21.15 15.05 -17.25
N GLY A 178 -21.65 13.87 -17.58
CA GLY A 178 -22.52 13.65 -18.74
C GLY A 178 -23.79 14.48 -18.68
N ARG A 179 -24.39 14.67 -17.49
CA ARG A 179 -25.56 15.55 -17.30
C ARG A 179 -25.22 17.03 -17.38
N LEU A 180 -24.06 17.44 -16.89
CA LEU A 180 -23.65 18.85 -16.82
C LEU A 180 -23.08 19.34 -18.17
N PHE A 181 -22.30 18.52 -18.84
CA PHE A 181 -21.53 18.89 -20.03
C PHE A 181 -21.96 18.14 -21.30
N HIS A 182 -22.89 17.21 -21.20
CA HIS A 182 -23.42 16.39 -22.30
C HIS A 182 -22.35 15.59 -23.07
N THR A 183 -21.22 15.26 -22.40
CA THR A 183 -20.13 14.47 -22.99
C THR A 183 -19.59 13.43 -22.01
N TYR A 184 -19.25 12.24 -22.52
CA TYR A 184 -18.56 11.23 -21.72
C TYR A 184 -17.11 11.61 -21.40
N GLN A 185 -16.47 12.38 -22.28
CA GLN A 185 -15.11 12.91 -22.04
C GLN A 185 -15.04 13.73 -20.76
N ALA A 186 -16.06 14.56 -20.48
CA ALA A 186 -16.13 15.32 -19.23
C ALA A 186 -16.23 14.39 -18.00
N GLY A 187 -16.88 13.23 -18.12
CA GLY A 187 -16.96 12.22 -17.08
C GLY A 187 -15.60 11.58 -16.77
N MET A 188 -14.87 11.23 -17.81
CA MET A 188 -13.50 10.74 -17.70
C MET A 188 -12.58 11.79 -17.08
N ALA A 189 -12.67 13.03 -17.54
CA ALA A 189 -11.89 14.13 -17.00
C ALA A 189 -12.19 14.36 -15.51
N LEU A 190 -13.47 14.32 -15.12
CA LEU A 190 -13.87 14.43 -13.72
C LEU A 190 -13.29 13.32 -12.86
N TYR A 191 -13.33 12.07 -13.34
CA TYR A 191 -12.72 10.92 -12.66
C TYR A 191 -11.20 11.12 -12.50
N ALA A 192 -10.49 11.36 -13.61
CA ALA A 192 -9.04 11.52 -13.63
C ALA A 192 -8.57 12.68 -12.74
N LEU A 193 -9.24 13.84 -12.80
CA LEU A 193 -8.93 15.00 -11.97
C LEU A 193 -9.19 14.75 -10.49
N SER A 194 -10.34 14.16 -10.14
CA SER A 194 -10.65 13.88 -8.73
C SER A 194 -9.70 12.84 -8.11
N GLN A 195 -9.30 11.83 -8.88
CA GLN A 195 -8.32 10.83 -8.47
C GLN A 195 -6.94 11.46 -8.25
N SER A 196 -6.43 12.24 -9.22
CA SER A 196 -5.13 12.91 -9.11
C SER A 196 -5.10 13.95 -7.99
N PHE A 197 -6.23 14.64 -7.76
CA PHE A 197 -6.39 15.56 -6.63
C PHE A 197 -6.27 14.83 -5.30
N PHE A 198 -6.95 13.69 -5.15
CA PHE A 198 -6.87 12.86 -3.94
C PHE A 198 -5.43 12.34 -3.71
N MET A 199 -4.76 11.85 -4.76
CA MET A 199 -3.35 11.44 -4.68
C MET A 199 -2.45 12.59 -4.21
N SER A 200 -2.60 13.77 -4.80
CA SER A 200 -1.84 14.98 -4.40
C SER A 200 -2.10 15.36 -2.95
N ALA A 201 -3.35 15.23 -2.49
CA ALA A 201 -3.71 15.49 -1.10
C ALA A 201 -3.01 14.54 -0.12
N VAL A 202 -2.98 13.24 -0.44
CA VAL A 202 -2.30 12.22 0.39
C VAL A 202 -0.80 12.43 0.39
N PHE A 203 -0.15 12.65 -0.76
CA PHE A 203 1.29 12.93 -0.84
C PHE A 203 1.67 14.17 -0.05
N SER A 204 0.88 15.24 -0.16
CA SER A 204 1.10 16.49 0.58
C SER A 204 0.95 16.29 2.09
N LEU A 205 0.01 15.44 2.52
CA LEU A 205 -0.15 15.08 3.93
C LEU A 205 1.09 14.34 4.45
N CYS A 206 1.60 13.35 3.69
CA CYS A 206 2.82 12.64 4.04
C CYS A 206 4.03 13.59 4.16
N LEU A 207 4.17 14.57 3.23
CA LEU A 207 5.22 15.60 3.32
C LEU A 207 5.10 16.46 4.57
N CYS A 208 3.89 16.91 4.92
CA CYS A 208 3.65 17.66 6.14
C CYS A 208 4.00 16.85 7.38
N ARG A 209 3.69 15.55 7.40
CA ARG A 209 4.06 14.65 8.50
C ARG A 209 5.56 14.38 8.55
N MET A 210 6.24 14.23 7.40
CA MET A 210 7.70 14.17 7.34
C MET A 210 8.33 15.42 7.95
N LYS A 211 7.83 16.60 7.59
CA LYS A 211 8.27 17.88 8.19
C LYS A 211 8.01 17.93 9.70
N ALA A 212 6.85 17.47 10.16
CA ALA A 212 6.52 17.40 11.58
C ALA A 212 7.43 16.42 12.35
N ARG A 213 7.88 15.36 11.70
CA ARG A 213 8.89 14.39 12.20
C ARG A 213 10.32 14.95 12.14
N ARG A 214 10.51 16.22 11.76
CA ARG A 214 11.80 16.90 11.59
C ARG A 214 12.69 16.27 10.51
N ALA A 215 12.09 15.68 9.48
CA ALA A 215 12.86 15.26 8.31
C ALA A 215 13.57 16.49 7.69
N PRO A 216 14.83 16.36 7.26
CA PRO A 216 15.56 17.47 6.67
C PRO A 216 14.86 17.98 5.41
N ARG A 217 14.94 19.26 5.13
CA ARG A 217 14.25 19.91 4.00
C ARG A 217 14.55 19.24 2.66
N TRP A 218 15.82 18.88 2.47
CA TRP A 218 16.23 18.19 1.23
C TRP A 218 15.49 16.87 1.02
N LEU A 219 15.25 16.09 2.09
CA LEU A 219 14.51 14.82 2.00
C LEU A 219 13.04 15.05 1.66
N CYS A 220 12.40 16.07 2.26
CA CYS A 220 11.03 16.43 1.91
C CYS A 220 10.93 16.87 0.44
N VAL A 221 11.88 17.69 -0.04
CA VAL A 221 11.93 18.12 -1.44
C VAL A 221 12.23 16.94 -2.36
N ALA A 222 13.18 16.09 -2.02
CA ALA A 222 13.52 14.90 -2.81
C ALA A 222 12.32 13.93 -2.91
N SER A 223 11.60 13.70 -1.81
CA SER A 223 10.39 12.88 -1.81
C SER A 223 9.28 13.51 -2.67
N TRP A 224 9.09 14.82 -2.55
CA TRP A 224 8.13 15.54 -3.41
C TRP A 224 8.51 15.43 -4.88
N MET A 225 9.78 15.71 -5.23
CA MET A 225 10.30 15.59 -6.61
C MET A 225 10.11 14.17 -7.15
N PHE A 226 10.38 13.13 -6.33
CA PHE A 226 10.14 11.76 -6.72
C PHE A 226 8.67 11.51 -7.07
N TRP A 227 7.72 12.00 -6.26
CA TRP A 227 6.29 11.76 -6.51
C TRP A 227 5.77 12.50 -7.72
N ILE A 228 6.23 13.73 -7.99
CA ILE A 228 5.73 14.54 -9.11
C ILE A 228 6.46 14.31 -10.43
N LEU A 229 7.74 13.87 -10.39
CA LEU A 229 8.54 13.64 -11.60
C LEU A 229 8.62 12.17 -11.99
N ASN A 230 8.18 11.23 -11.13
CA ASN A 230 8.12 9.83 -11.52
C ASN A 230 7.02 9.64 -12.58
N PRO A 231 7.37 9.31 -13.83
CA PRO A 231 6.39 9.24 -14.91
C PRO A 231 5.32 8.18 -14.66
N TYR A 232 5.68 7.08 -13.99
CA TYR A 232 4.73 6.04 -13.63
C TYR A 232 3.64 6.59 -12.68
N LEU A 233 4.03 7.23 -11.58
CA LEU A 233 3.07 7.78 -10.61
C LEU A 233 2.22 8.90 -11.24
N THR A 234 2.83 9.75 -12.06
CA THR A 234 2.17 10.89 -12.67
C THR A 234 1.15 10.44 -13.71
N VAL A 235 1.53 9.52 -14.62
CA VAL A 235 0.64 9.00 -15.65
C VAL A 235 -0.47 8.15 -15.02
N PHE A 236 -0.14 7.26 -14.08
CA PHE A 236 -1.12 6.42 -13.39
C PHE A 236 -2.18 7.22 -12.63
N SER A 237 -1.85 8.43 -12.17
CA SER A 237 -2.81 9.32 -11.51
C SER A 237 -4.02 9.67 -12.39
N PHE A 238 -3.92 9.45 -13.71
CA PHE A 238 -4.99 9.72 -14.70
C PHE A 238 -5.56 8.47 -15.35
N VAL A 239 -5.14 7.27 -14.92
CA VAL A 239 -5.65 6.00 -15.44
C VAL A 239 -6.90 5.58 -14.66
N THR A 240 -7.93 5.09 -15.36
CA THR A 240 -9.16 4.56 -14.76
C THR A 240 -8.95 3.20 -14.14
N THR A 241 -8.20 3.13 -13.06
CA THR A 241 -7.93 1.88 -12.34
C THR A 241 -8.17 2.03 -10.83
N LYS A 242 -8.74 0.99 -10.26
CA LYS A 242 -8.96 0.85 -8.81
C LYS A 242 -7.66 0.94 -7.99
N ASP A 243 -6.53 0.60 -8.61
CA ASP A 243 -5.24 0.44 -7.94
C ASP A 243 -4.64 1.76 -7.46
N VAL A 244 -4.94 2.87 -8.13
CA VAL A 244 -4.45 4.20 -7.76
C VAL A 244 -5.06 4.63 -6.42
N LEU A 245 -6.38 4.52 -6.28
CA LEU A 245 -7.07 4.87 -5.02
C LEU A 245 -6.72 3.88 -3.91
N PHE A 246 -6.62 2.59 -4.22
CA PHE A 246 -6.09 1.60 -3.29
C PHE A 246 -4.70 2.01 -2.77
N GLY A 247 -3.77 2.36 -3.66
CA GLY A 247 -2.41 2.79 -3.32
C GLY A 247 -2.39 4.06 -2.44
N ALA A 248 -3.26 5.02 -2.74
CA ALA A 248 -3.39 6.23 -1.95
C ALA A 248 -3.90 5.94 -0.52
N PHE A 249 -4.95 5.13 -0.37
CA PHE A 249 -5.46 4.73 0.94
C PHE A 249 -4.48 3.80 1.69
N PHE A 250 -3.74 2.95 0.98
CA PHE A 250 -2.67 2.16 1.57
C PHE A 250 -1.56 3.05 2.13
N LEU A 251 -1.08 4.04 1.36
CA LEU A 251 -0.07 4.99 1.82
C LEU A 251 -0.56 5.79 3.03
N LEU A 252 -1.82 6.24 3.02
CA LEU A 252 -2.43 6.96 4.13
C LEU A 252 -2.54 6.09 5.38
N SER A 253 -2.94 4.82 5.21
CA SER A 253 -2.98 3.83 6.30
C SER A 253 -1.59 3.56 6.88
N PHE A 254 -0.60 3.42 6.02
CA PHE A 254 0.79 3.21 6.42
C PHE A 254 1.36 4.41 7.18
N ASP A 255 1.17 5.62 6.67
CA ASP A 255 1.65 6.85 7.31
C ASP A 255 1.00 7.07 8.70
N THR A 256 -0.31 6.80 8.81
CA THR A 256 -1.02 6.85 10.09
C THR A 256 -0.59 5.72 11.04
N ALA A 257 -0.30 4.51 10.53
CA ALA A 257 0.25 3.42 11.32
C ALA A 257 1.65 3.75 11.88
N CYS A 258 2.46 4.53 11.17
CA CYS A 258 3.74 5.02 11.70
C CYS A 258 3.54 5.85 12.98
N CYS A 259 2.45 6.62 13.10
CA CYS A 259 2.12 7.38 14.30
C CYS A 259 1.87 6.46 15.51
N LEU A 260 1.33 5.26 15.33
CA LEU A 260 1.18 4.26 16.38
C LEU A 260 2.53 3.87 16.99
N VAL A 261 3.59 3.81 16.17
CA VAL A 261 4.94 3.44 16.63
C VAL A 261 5.67 4.64 17.24
N GLU A 262 5.52 5.81 16.65
CA GLU A 262 6.26 7.04 17.00
C GLU A 262 5.66 7.76 18.23
N ASP A 263 4.34 7.96 18.21
CA ASP A 263 3.60 8.71 19.23
C ASP A 263 2.25 8.01 19.54
N PRO A 264 2.30 6.89 20.27
CA PRO A 264 1.09 6.11 20.56
C PRO A 264 0.04 6.90 21.34
N GLU A 265 0.44 7.85 22.19
CA GLU A 265 -0.49 8.68 22.96
C GLU A 265 -1.32 9.58 22.03
N HIS A 266 -0.66 10.21 21.06
CA HIS A 266 -1.35 10.99 20.04
C HIS A 266 -2.24 10.11 19.17
N PHE A 267 -1.74 8.94 18.73
CA PHE A 267 -2.51 8.02 17.90
C PHE A 267 -3.82 7.61 18.57
N TRP A 268 -3.78 7.25 19.86
CA TRP A 268 -4.95 6.77 20.61
C TRP A 268 -5.80 7.89 21.24
N ARG A 269 -5.47 9.15 21.03
CA ARG A 269 -6.20 10.28 21.63
C ARG A 269 -7.69 10.21 21.29
N GLY A 270 -8.52 10.38 22.30
CA GLY A 270 -9.97 10.29 22.20
C GLY A 270 -10.54 8.85 22.18
N MET A 271 -9.73 7.83 21.83
CA MET A 271 -10.16 6.43 21.89
C MET A 271 -9.92 5.79 23.25
N CYS A 272 -8.78 6.09 23.88
CA CYS A 272 -8.34 5.44 25.12
C CYS A 272 -8.49 6.31 26.37
N GLN A 273 -8.80 7.60 26.25
CA GLN A 273 -8.97 8.48 27.39
C GLN A 273 -10.26 8.18 28.16
N LYS A 274 -10.18 8.17 29.48
CA LYS A 274 -11.38 8.13 30.33
C LYS A 274 -12.14 9.45 30.19
N LYS A 275 -13.47 9.40 30.34
CA LYS A 275 -14.34 10.58 30.25
C LYS A 275 -13.91 11.68 31.24
N GLU A 276 -13.44 11.28 32.43
CA GLU A 276 -12.93 12.19 33.47
C GLU A 276 -11.67 12.96 33.04
N ASP A 277 -10.77 12.32 32.27
CA ASP A 277 -9.56 12.99 31.78
C ASP A 277 -9.88 13.94 30.64
N LEU A 278 -10.86 13.61 29.82
CA LEU A 278 -11.40 14.49 28.77
C LEU A 278 -12.11 15.73 29.33
N ASP A 279 -12.80 15.58 30.44
CA ASP A 279 -13.49 16.69 31.10
C ASP A 279 -12.51 17.62 31.83
N LYS A 280 -11.45 17.08 32.44
CA LYS A 280 -10.33 17.86 33.01
C LYS A 280 -9.54 18.62 31.95
N GLU A 281 -9.24 17.98 30.79
CA GLU A 281 -8.61 18.69 29.66
C GLU A 281 -9.51 19.82 29.12
N ARG A 282 -10.83 19.60 29.09
CA ARG A 282 -11.79 20.64 28.68
C ARG A 282 -11.84 21.82 29.64
N GLU A 283 -11.72 21.60 30.92
CA GLU A 283 -11.68 22.67 31.93
C GLU A 283 -10.36 23.43 31.86
N LEU A 284 -9.24 22.77 31.74
CA LEU A 284 -7.92 23.38 31.57
C LEU A 284 -7.83 24.19 30.25
N ASP A 285 -8.43 23.71 29.16
CA ASP A 285 -8.51 24.45 27.90
C ASP A 285 -9.45 25.68 27.99
N LYS A 286 -10.48 25.62 28.81
CA LYS A 286 -11.36 26.77 29.09
C LYS A 286 -10.62 27.86 29.91
N GLU A 287 -9.86 27.48 30.93
CA GLU A 287 -9.05 28.43 31.71
C GLU A 287 -7.95 29.08 30.89
N LYS A 288 -7.27 28.34 30.00
CA LYS A 288 -6.24 28.88 29.11
C LYS A 288 -6.81 29.81 28.05
N ASN A 289 -8.01 29.50 27.51
CA ASN A 289 -8.67 30.32 26.50
C ASN A 289 -9.23 31.65 27.07
N LEU A 290 -9.39 31.79 28.40
CA LEU A 290 -9.75 33.02 29.05
C LEU A 290 -8.55 34.01 29.16
N ASN A 291 -7.30 33.51 29.08
CA ASN A 291 -6.09 34.28 29.25
C ASN A 291 -5.35 34.62 27.94
N GLU A 292 -5.76 34.07 26.80
CA GLU A 292 -5.12 34.32 25.51
C GLU A 292 -6.13 34.88 24.48
N THR A 293 -6.12 36.19 24.28
CA THR A 293 -6.75 36.88 23.14
C THR A 293 -5.94 36.64 21.86
N GLY A 294 -5.86 35.42 21.42
CA GLY A 294 -5.22 35.01 20.17
C GLY A 294 -5.92 33.80 19.58
N SER A 295 -6.49 33.97 18.38
CA SER A 295 -7.22 32.95 17.61
C SER A 295 -6.40 31.66 17.40
N GLN A 296 -6.34 30.82 18.40
CA GLN A 296 -5.83 29.44 18.22
C GLN A 296 -6.99 28.54 17.75
N LYS A 297 -6.92 28.14 16.49
CA LYS A 297 -7.82 27.13 15.92
C LYS A 297 -7.73 25.84 16.76
N LYS A 298 -8.90 25.41 17.25
CA LYS A 298 -9.09 24.16 18.01
C LYS A 298 -8.40 23.00 17.30
N VAL A 299 -7.37 22.44 17.93
CA VAL A 299 -6.76 21.16 17.50
C VAL A 299 -7.81 20.06 17.59
N GLY A 300 -7.93 19.25 16.56
CA GLY A 300 -8.91 18.16 16.50
C GLY A 300 -8.82 17.26 17.73
N LYS A 301 -9.98 16.95 18.31
CA LYS A 301 -10.12 16.16 19.55
C LYS A 301 -9.84 14.67 19.37
N THR A 302 -9.69 14.20 18.13
CA THR A 302 -9.50 12.79 17.78
C THR A 302 -8.07 12.55 17.28
N GLY A 303 -7.46 11.45 17.73
CA GLY A 303 -6.15 11.01 17.27
C GLY A 303 -6.18 10.40 15.87
N ASP A 304 -5.02 9.98 15.40
CA ASP A 304 -4.83 9.40 14.05
C ASP A 304 -5.51 8.04 13.85
N TRP A 305 -5.99 7.40 14.93
CA TRP A 305 -6.69 6.12 14.87
C TRP A 305 -7.92 6.14 13.96
N LEU A 306 -8.70 7.24 13.99
CA LEU A 306 -9.88 7.36 13.15
C LEU A 306 -9.51 7.42 11.68
N LEU A 307 -8.52 8.25 11.33
CA LEU A 307 -8.01 8.36 9.96
C LEU A 307 -7.42 7.02 9.50
N PHE A 308 -6.73 6.30 10.39
CA PHE A 308 -6.19 4.97 10.12
C PHE A 308 -7.30 3.98 9.75
N PHE A 309 -8.31 3.79 10.61
CA PHE A 309 -9.37 2.82 10.36
C PHE A 309 -10.24 3.18 9.15
N VAL A 310 -10.52 4.47 8.93
CA VAL A 310 -11.24 4.94 7.73
C VAL A 310 -10.42 4.65 6.48
N SER A 311 -9.14 4.99 6.45
CA SER A 311 -8.28 4.74 5.29
C SER A 311 -8.14 3.24 5.01
N VAL A 312 -8.04 2.39 6.04
CA VAL A 312 -8.03 0.93 5.91
C VAL A 312 -9.33 0.41 5.31
N LEU A 313 -10.48 0.91 5.77
CA LEU A 313 -11.77 0.49 5.22
C LEU A 313 -11.86 0.80 3.72
N PHE A 314 -11.52 2.02 3.31
CA PHE A 314 -11.52 2.39 1.90
C PHE A 314 -10.46 1.61 1.11
N MET A 315 -9.27 1.38 1.65
CA MET A 315 -8.26 0.50 1.05
C MET A 315 -8.86 -0.89 0.74
N CYS A 316 -9.57 -1.49 1.69
CA CYS A 316 -10.22 -2.79 1.50
C CYS A 316 -11.39 -2.74 0.50
N LEU A 317 -12.14 -1.63 0.45
CA LEU A 317 -13.26 -1.45 -0.47
C LEU A 317 -12.80 -1.19 -1.91
N PHE A 318 -11.65 -0.52 -2.14
CA PHE A 318 -11.10 -0.33 -3.48
C PHE A 318 -10.36 -1.56 -4.00
N ARG A 319 -9.91 -2.47 -3.13
CA ARG A 319 -9.32 -3.74 -3.53
C ARG A 319 -9.57 -4.81 -2.47
N ASN A 320 -10.28 -5.87 -2.82
CA ASN A 320 -10.67 -6.93 -1.88
C ASN A 320 -9.47 -7.56 -1.15
N GLN A 321 -8.29 -7.66 -1.80
CA GLN A 321 -7.07 -8.15 -1.17
C GLN A 321 -6.54 -7.25 -0.04
N GLY A 322 -6.98 -5.99 0.04
CA GLY A 322 -6.62 -5.07 1.13
C GLY A 322 -6.94 -5.62 2.52
N ILE A 323 -8.00 -6.44 2.65
CA ILE A 323 -8.36 -7.06 3.93
C ILE A 323 -7.25 -7.99 4.46
N TYR A 324 -6.58 -8.75 3.61
CA TYR A 324 -5.49 -9.64 4.02
C TYR A 324 -4.29 -8.85 4.53
N VAL A 325 -3.96 -7.73 3.87
CA VAL A 325 -2.91 -6.80 4.31
C VAL A 325 -3.25 -6.24 5.69
N PHE A 326 -4.50 -5.83 5.88
CA PHE A 326 -4.96 -5.31 7.17
C PHE A 326 -4.92 -6.36 8.27
N LEU A 327 -5.44 -7.57 8.04
CA LEU A 327 -5.41 -8.65 9.02
C LEU A 327 -3.98 -9.04 9.40
N PHE A 328 -3.06 -9.07 8.44
CA PHE A 328 -1.63 -9.27 8.70
C PHE A 328 -1.05 -8.14 9.56
N PHE A 329 -1.40 -6.88 9.28
CA PHE A 329 -0.98 -5.75 10.12
C PHE A 329 -1.53 -5.87 11.55
N VAL A 330 -2.80 -6.24 11.73
CA VAL A 330 -3.41 -6.44 13.06
C VAL A 330 -2.67 -7.52 13.83
N LEU A 331 -2.38 -8.65 13.19
CA LEU A 331 -1.60 -9.74 13.80
C LEU A 331 -0.20 -9.25 14.19
N ALA A 332 0.51 -8.60 13.30
CA ALA A 332 1.84 -8.05 13.55
C ALA A 332 1.82 -7.01 14.67
N ALA A 333 0.83 -6.12 14.70
CA ALA A 333 0.67 -5.13 15.76
C ALA A 333 0.42 -5.78 17.11
N CYS A 334 -0.42 -6.82 17.19
CA CYS A 334 -0.67 -7.55 18.43
C CYS A 334 0.56 -8.31 18.95
N LEU A 335 1.41 -8.82 18.05
CA LEU A 335 2.61 -9.59 18.41
C LEU A 335 3.80 -8.68 18.74
N PHE A 336 4.12 -7.75 17.83
CA PHE A 336 5.35 -6.97 17.88
C PHE A 336 5.17 -5.58 18.50
N LEU A 337 3.99 -4.96 18.35
CA LEU A 337 3.70 -3.62 18.85
C LEU A 337 2.84 -3.64 20.13
N ARG A 338 2.76 -4.77 20.83
CA ARG A 338 1.92 -4.97 22.03
C ARG A 338 2.09 -3.90 23.10
N LYS A 339 3.29 -3.31 23.25
CA LYS A 339 3.58 -2.23 24.19
C LYS A 339 3.09 -0.85 23.71
N LYS A 340 2.78 -0.70 22.42
CA LYS A 340 2.29 0.53 21.78
C LYS A 340 0.77 0.54 21.62
N VAL A 341 0.16 -0.63 21.67
CA VAL A 341 -1.30 -0.81 21.59
C VAL A 341 -1.88 -0.78 23.01
N TYR A 342 -2.01 0.40 23.59
CA TYR A 342 -2.47 0.58 24.98
C TYR A 342 -3.90 0.07 25.21
N CYS A 343 -4.79 0.26 24.24
CA CYS A 343 -6.20 -0.15 24.30
C CYS A 343 -6.45 -1.40 23.46
N LYS A 344 -5.75 -2.50 23.76
CA LYS A 344 -5.79 -3.72 22.95
C LYS A 344 -7.21 -4.17 22.60
N ASN A 345 -8.13 -4.19 23.55
CA ASN A 345 -9.51 -4.63 23.30
C ASN A 345 -10.24 -3.69 22.33
N ARG A 346 -10.06 -2.36 22.48
CA ARG A 346 -10.67 -1.37 21.58
C ARG A 346 -10.05 -1.43 20.18
N PHE A 347 -8.74 -1.66 20.10
CA PHE A 347 -8.06 -1.88 18.82
C PHE A 347 -8.60 -3.12 18.10
N ILE A 348 -8.72 -4.25 18.79
CA ILE A 348 -9.30 -5.47 18.23
C ILE A 348 -10.76 -5.24 17.83
N MET A 349 -11.55 -4.61 18.69
CA MET A 349 -12.96 -4.30 18.39
C MET A 349 -13.08 -3.39 17.16
N ALA A 350 -12.29 -2.34 17.04
CA ALA A 350 -12.28 -1.47 15.86
C ALA A 350 -11.82 -2.21 14.60
N SER A 351 -10.84 -3.12 14.73
CA SER A 351 -10.37 -3.96 13.63
C SER A 351 -11.45 -4.94 13.16
N LEU A 352 -12.16 -5.57 14.11
CA LEU A 352 -13.30 -6.42 13.81
C LEU A 352 -14.45 -5.64 13.17
N LEU A 353 -14.70 -4.42 13.64
CA LEU A 353 -15.72 -3.54 13.04
C LEU A 353 -15.38 -3.21 11.58
N VAL A 354 -14.13 -2.86 11.29
CA VAL A 354 -13.68 -2.60 9.89
C VAL A 354 -13.84 -3.86 9.04
N ALA A 355 -13.44 -5.02 9.54
CA ALA A 355 -13.60 -6.28 8.83
C ALA A 355 -15.09 -6.62 8.58
N ALA A 356 -15.94 -6.41 9.58
CA ALA A 356 -17.39 -6.61 9.48
C ALA A 356 -18.02 -5.64 8.47
N LEU A 357 -17.67 -4.35 8.54
CA LEU A 357 -18.14 -3.36 7.56
C LEU A 357 -17.71 -3.70 6.14
N TRP A 358 -16.43 -4.06 5.96
CA TRP A 358 -15.95 -4.52 4.66
C TRP A 358 -16.75 -5.74 4.17
N TYR A 359 -16.94 -6.75 5.03
CA TYR A 359 -17.70 -7.95 4.68
C TYR A 359 -19.13 -7.61 4.25
N VAL A 360 -19.82 -6.78 5.03
CA VAL A 360 -21.22 -6.39 4.77
C VAL A 360 -21.33 -5.57 3.48
N LEU A 361 -20.41 -4.60 3.27
CA LEU A 361 -20.41 -3.73 2.10
C LEU A 361 -19.94 -4.42 0.82
N SER A 362 -19.12 -5.48 0.92
CA SER A 362 -18.59 -6.21 -0.25
C SER A 362 -19.36 -7.49 -0.57
N GLY A 363 -20.21 -7.98 0.33
CA GLY A 363 -20.95 -9.24 0.20
C GLY A 363 -22.47 -9.10 0.36
N PRO A 364 -23.01 -9.14 1.60
CA PRO A 364 -24.46 -9.17 1.83
C PRO A 364 -25.22 -8.00 1.21
N ILE A 365 -24.72 -6.76 1.32
CA ILE A 365 -25.40 -5.59 0.73
C ILE A 365 -25.47 -5.72 -0.80
N PRO A 366 -24.36 -5.89 -1.55
CA PRO A 366 -24.45 -6.12 -2.99
C PRO A 366 -25.38 -7.25 -3.36
N THR A 367 -25.32 -8.38 -2.66
CA THR A 367 -26.21 -9.53 -2.93
C THR A 367 -27.70 -9.19 -2.74
N ALA A 368 -28.04 -8.41 -1.70
CA ALA A 368 -29.42 -7.96 -1.47
C ALA A 368 -29.96 -7.04 -2.59
N PHE A 369 -29.07 -6.33 -3.29
CA PHE A 369 -29.39 -5.53 -4.48
C PHE A 369 -29.27 -6.29 -5.80
N GLY A 370 -29.17 -7.63 -5.77
CA GLY A 370 -29.07 -8.47 -6.97
C GLY A 370 -27.72 -8.42 -7.69
N VAL A 371 -26.67 -7.93 -7.02
CA VAL A 371 -25.33 -7.93 -7.57
C VAL A 371 -24.76 -9.36 -7.53
N GLY A 372 -24.36 -9.87 -8.69
CA GLY A 372 -23.76 -11.19 -8.82
C GLY A 372 -22.38 -11.28 -8.10
N LYS A 373 -22.06 -12.47 -7.62
CA LYS A 373 -20.71 -12.73 -7.08
C LYS A 373 -19.68 -12.79 -8.20
N GLY A 374 -18.48 -12.30 -7.94
CA GLY A 374 -17.33 -12.54 -8.78
C GLY A 374 -16.94 -14.03 -8.77
N ASP A 375 -16.29 -14.47 -9.84
CA ASP A 375 -15.84 -15.86 -9.97
C ASP A 375 -14.73 -16.17 -8.93
N ALA A 376 -14.86 -17.32 -8.27
CA ALA A 376 -13.88 -17.78 -7.28
C ALA A 376 -12.49 -18.04 -7.89
N ARG A 377 -12.40 -18.31 -9.22
CA ARG A 377 -11.12 -18.50 -9.94
C ARG A 377 -10.17 -17.30 -9.80
N GLU A 378 -10.68 -16.11 -9.60
CA GLU A 378 -9.85 -14.90 -9.41
C GLU A 378 -8.93 -14.99 -8.18
N MET A 379 -9.33 -15.74 -7.16
CA MET A 379 -8.51 -15.97 -5.95
C MET A 379 -7.50 -17.09 -6.13
N LEU A 380 -7.62 -17.89 -7.19
CA LEU A 380 -6.86 -19.11 -7.41
C LEU A 380 -5.74 -18.97 -8.46
N CYS A 381 -5.43 -17.74 -8.90
CA CYS A 381 -4.40 -17.49 -9.92
C CYS A 381 -3.06 -18.18 -9.59
N VAL A 382 -2.61 -18.16 -8.33
CA VAL A 382 -1.35 -18.77 -7.93
C VAL A 382 -1.41 -20.30 -8.01
N PRO A 383 -2.38 -21.01 -7.37
CA PRO A 383 -2.51 -22.45 -7.51
C PRO A 383 -2.68 -22.92 -8.95
N MET A 384 -3.48 -22.23 -9.75
CA MET A 384 -3.70 -22.56 -11.17
C MET A 384 -2.41 -22.48 -11.98
N GLN A 385 -1.67 -21.38 -11.83
CA GLN A 385 -0.38 -21.20 -12.50
C GLN A 385 0.65 -22.26 -12.07
N GLN A 386 0.63 -22.67 -10.82
CA GLN A 386 1.54 -23.72 -10.33
C GLN A 386 1.21 -25.08 -10.94
N LEU A 387 -0.07 -25.46 -11.00
CA LEU A 387 -0.52 -26.70 -11.64
C LEU A 387 -0.26 -26.69 -13.15
N ALA A 388 -0.63 -25.59 -13.84
CA ALA A 388 -0.39 -25.43 -15.26
C ALA A 388 1.10 -25.50 -15.62
N ARG A 389 1.96 -24.93 -14.78
CA ARG A 389 3.41 -25.00 -14.95
C ARG A 389 3.93 -26.42 -14.83
N MET A 390 3.46 -27.18 -13.84
CA MET A 390 3.81 -28.59 -13.70
C MET A 390 3.41 -29.37 -14.94
N TYR A 391 2.20 -29.15 -15.43
CA TYR A 391 1.66 -29.84 -16.60
C TYR A 391 2.44 -29.48 -17.88
N HIS A 392 2.75 -28.21 -18.09
CA HIS A 392 3.35 -27.71 -19.32
C HIS A 392 4.88 -27.91 -19.39
N GLU A 393 5.60 -27.66 -18.28
CA GLU A 393 7.07 -27.63 -18.30
C GLU A 393 7.74 -28.95 -17.86
N VAL A 394 7.09 -29.69 -17.01
CA VAL A 394 7.65 -30.92 -16.41
C VAL A 394 6.60 -32.04 -16.25
N PRO A 395 5.86 -32.36 -17.33
CA PRO A 395 4.77 -33.36 -17.27
C PRO A 395 5.22 -34.73 -16.81
N GLU A 396 6.50 -35.07 -17.00
CA GLU A 396 7.07 -36.35 -16.56
C GLU A 396 7.13 -36.51 -15.02
N LYS A 397 6.95 -35.43 -14.28
CA LYS A 397 6.94 -35.44 -12.81
C LYS A 397 5.55 -35.59 -12.21
N LEU A 398 4.52 -35.60 -13.04
CA LEU A 398 3.13 -35.84 -12.65
C LEU A 398 2.75 -37.29 -12.83
N THR A 399 1.92 -37.84 -11.93
CA THR A 399 1.30 -39.15 -12.13
C THR A 399 0.21 -39.06 -13.21
N PRO A 400 -0.18 -40.17 -13.82
CA PRO A 400 -1.28 -40.19 -14.79
C PRO A 400 -2.57 -39.59 -14.22
N GLU A 401 -2.91 -39.94 -12.98
CA GLU A 401 -4.11 -39.45 -12.29
C GLU A 401 -4.07 -37.96 -12.03
N GLU A 402 -2.89 -37.39 -11.74
CA GLU A 402 -2.71 -35.95 -11.55
C GLU A 402 -2.87 -35.21 -12.86
N LYS A 403 -2.33 -35.75 -13.96
CA LYS A 403 -2.51 -35.16 -15.30
C LYS A 403 -3.98 -35.11 -15.69
N GLU A 404 -4.66 -36.24 -15.57
CA GLU A 404 -6.09 -36.35 -15.87
C GLU A 404 -6.90 -35.33 -15.01
N TYR A 405 -6.58 -35.24 -13.72
CA TYR A 405 -7.28 -34.30 -12.86
C TYR A 405 -7.01 -32.83 -13.24
N ILE A 406 -5.77 -32.47 -13.60
CA ILE A 406 -5.44 -31.13 -14.08
C ILE A 406 -6.21 -30.80 -15.38
N GLU A 407 -6.35 -31.75 -16.29
CA GLU A 407 -7.13 -31.60 -17.54
C GLU A 407 -8.64 -31.47 -17.28
N THR A 408 -9.17 -32.02 -16.17
CA THR A 408 -10.56 -31.80 -15.78
C THR A 408 -10.75 -30.40 -15.15
N LEU A 409 -9.69 -29.81 -14.56
CA LEU A 409 -9.72 -28.48 -13.94
C LEU A 409 -9.48 -27.36 -14.93
N ILE A 410 -8.66 -27.61 -15.96
CA ILE A 410 -8.19 -26.57 -16.90
C ILE A 410 -8.26 -27.13 -18.30
N ASP A 411 -8.91 -26.40 -19.19
CA ASP A 411 -8.98 -26.81 -20.60
C ASP A 411 -7.60 -27.11 -21.18
N PRO A 412 -7.44 -28.24 -21.95
CA PRO A 412 -6.18 -28.55 -22.60
C PRO A 412 -5.63 -27.46 -23.50
N GLN A 413 -6.51 -26.69 -24.17
CA GLN A 413 -6.11 -25.53 -24.94
C GLN A 413 -5.49 -24.46 -24.05
N ALA A 414 -6.12 -24.11 -22.93
CA ALA A 414 -5.60 -23.13 -21.97
C ALA A 414 -4.28 -23.58 -21.34
N LEU A 415 -4.10 -24.89 -21.11
CA LEU A 415 -2.82 -25.47 -20.67
C LEU A 415 -1.73 -25.32 -21.74
N SER A 416 -2.08 -25.44 -23.02
CA SER A 416 -1.13 -25.24 -24.12
C SER A 416 -0.73 -23.77 -24.31
N GLU A 417 -1.62 -22.85 -23.96
CA GLU A 417 -1.40 -21.40 -23.99
C GLU A 417 -0.74 -20.86 -22.71
N TYR A 418 -0.23 -21.74 -21.84
CA TYR A 418 0.41 -21.34 -20.59
C TYR A 418 1.53 -20.33 -20.79
N VAL A 419 1.47 -19.24 -20.02
CA VAL A 419 2.49 -18.19 -20.00
C VAL A 419 2.99 -18.02 -18.56
N ARG A 420 4.31 -18.05 -18.37
CA ARG A 420 4.96 -18.03 -17.03
C ARG A 420 4.61 -16.84 -16.15
N VAL A 421 4.27 -15.71 -16.74
CA VAL A 421 4.10 -14.40 -16.06
C VAL A 421 2.68 -13.88 -16.13
N ASN A 422 1.80 -14.55 -16.88
CA ASN A 422 0.39 -14.18 -17.01
C ASN A 422 -0.50 -15.36 -16.73
N ALA A 423 -1.39 -15.21 -15.75
CA ALA A 423 -2.34 -16.26 -15.38
C ALA A 423 -3.60 -16.28 -16.24
N ASP A 424 -3.86 -15.25 -17.05
CA ASP A 424 -5.13 -15.10 -17.77
C ASP A 424 -5.44 -16.24 -18.74
N PRO A 425 -4.50 -16.76 -19.56
CA PRO A 425 -4.80 -17.89 -20.42
C PRO A 425 -5.31 -19.11 -19.64
N VAL A 426 -4.60 -19.49 -18.58
CA VAL A 426 -4.96 -20.62 -17.72
C VAL A 426 -6.25 -20.36 -16.96
N LYS A 427 -6.43 -19.16 -16.43
CA LYS A 427 -7.62 -18.75 -15.70
C LYS A 427 -8.88 -18.79 -16.55
N ASN A 428 -8.77 -18.39 -17.81
CA ASN A 428 -9.92 -18.37 -18.73
C ASN A 428 -10.44 -19.78 -19.07
N GLY A 429 -9.58 -20.79 -19.06
CA GLY A 429 -9.97 -22.18 -19.24
C GLY A 429 -10.18 -22.95 -17.93
N PHE A 430 -10.25 -22.29 -16.77
CA PHE A 430 -10.41 -22.98 -15.48
C PHE A 430 -11.88 -23.24 -15.15
N HIS A 431 -12.22 -24.50 -14.86
CA HIS A 431 -13.54 -24.96 -14.49
C HIS A 431 -13.80 -24.81 -13.00
N THR A 432 -14.31 -23.65 -12.60
CA THR A 432 -14.59 -23.34 -11.19
C THR A 432 -15.58 -24.31 -10.55
N GLU A 433 -16.57 -24.79 -11.29
CA GLU A 433 -17.58 -25.75 -10.84
C GLU A 433 -16.95 -27.12 -10.49
N VAL A 434 -15.98 -27.60 -11.26
CA VAL A 434 -15.25 -28.86 -10.99
C VAL A 434 -14.47 -28.73 -9.68
N MET A 435 -13.79 -27.61 -9.50
CA MET A 435 -13.04 -27.34 -8.26
C MET A 435 -13.99 -27.22 -7.05
N GLN A 436 -15.13 -26.52 -7.20
CA GLN A 436 -16.11 -26.34 -6.13
C GLN A 436 -16.81 -27.63 -5.74
N ALA A 437 -16.99 -28.58 -6.68
CA ALA A 437 -17.57 -29.89 -6.40
C ALA A 437 -16.71 -30.72 -5.42
N ASP A 438 -15.38 -30.59 -5.47
CA ASP A 438 -14.47 -31.24 -4.53
C ASP A 438 -13.24 -30.34 -4.23
N ILE A 439 -13.45 -29.34 -3.40
CA ILE A 439 -12.39 -28.44 -2.92
C ILE A 439 -11.29 -29.23 -2.18
N GLY A 440 -11.67 -30.29 -1.47
CA GLY A 440 -10.73 -31.12 -0.72
C GLY A 440 -9.74 -31.84 -1.64
N ARG A 441 -10.20 -32.38 -2.76
CA ARG A 441 -9.36 -32.99 -3.80
C ARG A 441 -8.44 -31.97 -4.42
N PHE A 442 -8.97 -30.77 -4.78
CA PHE A 442 -8.16 -29.69 -5.35
C PHE A 442 -7.01 -29.30 -4.44
N VAL A 443 -7.31 -28.97 -3.18
CA VAL A 443 -6.29 -28.54 -2.21
C VAL A 443 -5.27 -29.65 -1.93
N ARG A 444 -5.73 -30.91 -1.82
CA ARG A 444 -4.84 -32.06 -1.59
C ARG A 444 -3.89 -32.25 -2.76
N THR A 445 -4.41 -32.36 -3.98
CA THR A 445 -3.60 -32.56 -5.20
C THR A 445 -2.58 -31.43 -5.36
N TRP A 446 -3.02 -30.16 -5.23
CA TRP A 446 -2.13 -29.01 -5.30
C TRP A 446 -1.02 -29.07 -4.24
N ALA A 447 -1.36 -29.39 -2.99
CA ALA A 447 -0.40 -29.44 -1.89
C ALA A 447 0.59 -30.61 -2.01
N GLU A 448 0.13 -31.79 -2.47
CA GLU A 448 0.98 -32.96 -2.65
C GLU A 448 2.00 -32.77 -3.78
N ILE A 449 1.58 -32.22 -4.91
CA ILE A 449 2.49 -31.85 -6.00
C ILE A 449 3.48 -30.80 -5.52
N GLY A 450 3.03 -29.75 -4.79
CA GLY A 450 3.87 -28.71 -4.26
C GLY A 450 4.91 -29.20 -3.25
N LYS A 451 4.55 -30.14 -2.38
CA LYS A 451 5.50 -30.78 -1.44
C LYS A 451 6.58 -31.57 -2.15
N ARG A 452 6.25 -32.26 -3.25
CA ARG A 452 7.24 -33.00 -4.03
C ARG A 452 8.11 -32.10 -4.90
N HIS A 453 7.58 -30.95 -5.35
CA HIS A 453 8.25 -30.06 -6.28
C HIS A 453 8.24 -28.57 -5.82
N PRO A 454 8.72 -28.26 -4.61
CA PRO A 454 8.58 -26.92 -4.03
C PRO A 454 9.34 -25.84 -4.82
N GLY A 455 10.45 -26.18 -5.47
CA GLY A 455 11.21 -25.23 -6.30
C GLY A 455 10.42 -24.75 -7.52
N ILE A 456 9.63 -25.63 -8.16
CA ILE A 456 8.82 -25.25 -9.33
C ILE A 456 7.66 -24.34 -8.90
N TYR A 457 7.05 -24.63 -7.75
CA TYR A 457 6.00 -23.79 -7.18
C TYR A 457 6.51 -22.42 -6.78
N LEU A 458 7.71 -22.37 -6.19
CA LEU A 458 8.36 -21.09 -5.84
C LEU A 458 8.67 -20.26 -7.08
N ASP A 459 9.28 -20.87 -8.11
CA ASP A 459 9.57 -20.20 -9.38
C ASP A 459 8.29 -19.69 -10.07
N SER A 460 7.19 -20.48 -10.04
CA SER A 460 5.90 -20.05 -10.56
C SER A 460 5.38 -18.80 -9.86
N PHE A 461 5.42 -18.78 -8.52
CA PHE A 461 4.98 -17.65 -7.73
C PHE A 461 5.85 -16.40 -7.97
N LEU A 462 7.16 -16.55 -7.94
CA LEU A 462 8.10 -15.44 -8.11
C LEU A 462 8.03 -14.83 -9.51
N MET A 463 7.93 -15.69 -10.56
CA MET A 463 7.78 -15.20 -11.94
C MET A 463 6.42 -14.52 -12.18
N GLY A 464 5.33 -15.06 -11.63
CA GLY A 464 4.02 -14.41 -11.72
C GLY A 464 3.97 -13.03 -11.06
N ASN A 465 4.87 -12.76 -10.13
CA ASN A 465 4.99 -11.47 -9.44
C ASN A 465 6.21 -10.64 -9.90
N TRP A 466 6.93 -11.08 -10.90
CA TRP A 466 8.20 -10.50 -11.31
C TRP A 466 8.11 -9.02 -11.68
N GLY A 467 7.09 -8.61 -12.42
CA GLY A 467 6.87 -7.22 -12.80
C GLY A 467 6.67 -6.24 -11.64
N TYR A 468 6.38 -6.72 -10.42
CA TYR A 468 6.21 -5.85 -9.25
C TYR A 468 7.51 -5.49 -8.54
N TRP A 469 8.57 -6.25 -8.74
CA TRP A 469 9.81 -6.09 -7.98
C TRP A 469 11.08 -6.01 -8.83
N TYR A 470 11.00 -6.27 -10.15
CA TYR A 470 12.14 -6.16 -11.06
C TYR A 470 11.81 -5.24 -12.24
N MET A 471 12.57 -4.15 -12.36
CA MET A 471 12.35 -3.10 -13.38
C MET A 471 13.19 -3.30 -14.66
N GLY A 472 13.97 -4.38 -14.73
CA GLY A 472 14.92 -4.63 -15.84
C GLY A 472 14.32 -5.18 -17.12
N ASP A 473 13.01 -5.50 -17.15
CA ASP A 473 12.33 -6.05 -18.31
C ASP A 473 11.02 -5.31 -18.59
N SER A 474 10.81 -4.93 -19.87
CA SER A 474 9.63 -4.21 -20.35
C SER A 474 8.62 -5.13 -21.06
N GLN A 475 8.85 -6.44 -21.13
CA GLN A 475 8.01 -7.37 -21.90
C GLN A 475 6.57 -7.47 -21.41
N TYR A 476 6.30 -7.04 -20.18
CA TYR A 476 5.01 -7.18 -19.50
C TYR A 476 4.33 -5.85 -19.21
N TRP A 477 4.72 -4.79 -19.90
CA TRP A 477 4.03 -3.50 -19.76
C TRP A 477 2.66 -3.59 -20.41
N ILE A 478 1.62 -3.30 -19.62
CA ILE A 478 0.25 -3.20 -20.12
C ILE A 478 0.12 -1.89 -20.88
N SER A 479 -0.29 -1.98 -22.14
CA SER A 479 -0.64 -0.80 -22.93
C SER A 479 -2.02 -0.30 -22.51
N TYR A 480 -2.12 0.98 -22.16
CA TYR A 480 -3.39 1.65 -21.92
C TYR A 480 -3.82 2.40 -23.18
N ILE A 481 -5.11 2.35 -23.46
CA ILE A 481 -5.70 3.03 -24.61
C ILE A 481 -6.22 4.38 -24.14
N LEU A 482 -5.89 5.46 -24.89
CA LEU A 482 -6.50 6.76 -24.70
C LEU A 482 -7.98 6.66 -25.08
N TYR A 483 -8.85 7.24 -24.26
CA TYR A 483 -10.27 7.26 -24.52
C TYR A 483 -10.59 8.21 -25.69
N ASP A 484 -11.19 7.72 -26.76
CA ASP A 484 -11.61 8.51 -27.91
C ASP A 484 -13.13 8.69 -28.02
N GLY A 485 -13.90 8.10 -27.12
CA GLY A 485 -15.36 8.21 -27.09
C GLY A 485 -16.12 7.33 -28.09
N ALA A 486 -15.42 6.63 -28.98
CA ALA A 486 -16.07 5.85 -30.05
C ALA A 486 -16.67 4.52 -29.57
N TYR A 487 -16.36 4.09 -28.34
CA TYR A 487 -16.71 2.76 -27.81
C TYR A 487 -17.78 2.78 -26.68
N LEU A 488 -18.39 3.93 -26.42
CA LEU A 488 -19.53 4.08 -25.50
C LEU A 488 -20.76 4.56 -26.25
#